data_8680c1fa9bdd27cddfdfbb9da42e436e
#
_entry.id   8680c1fa9bdd27cddfdfbb9da42e436e
#
_cell.length_a   1.000
_cell.length_b   1.000
_cell.length_c   1.000
_cell.angle_alpha   90.00
_cell.angle_beta   90.00
_cell.angle_gamma   90.00
#
_symmetry.space_group_name_H-M   'P 1'
#
loop_
_entity.id
_entity.type
_entity.pdbx_description
1 polymer ?
#
loop_
_entity_poly.entity_id
_entity_poly.type
_entity_poly.pdbx_seq_one_letter_code
_entity_poly.pdbx_strand_id
1 'polypeptide(L)'
;MTDNTIIANKWIAAFNAHNLEQLLDLYDDAAIHFSPKLKIRQPETGGLIKGKGAMRIWWADALSRLSTLHYALTSLTANEDRVFMEYTRQVHNEPDMTVAEVLEVKNGLIVASRVYHGDDHVGDKKEPSRH
;
A
#
# COMPACT_ATOMS: atom_id res chain seq x y z
N MET A 1 16.34 -4.84 -19.39
CA MET A 1 15.32 -3.89 -18.94
C MET A 1 14.37 -4.59 -17.96
N THR A 2 14.12 -4.00 -16.84
CA THR A 2 13.22 -4.58 -15.86
C THR A 2 11.79 -4.17 -16.15
N ASP A 3 10.89 -5.14 -16.17
CA ASP A 3 9.47 -4.85 -16.33
C ASP A 3 8.86 -4.71 -14.92
N ASN A 4 8.66 -3.48 -14.50
CA ASN A 4 8.17 -3.20 -13.15
C ASN A 4 6.69 -3.55 -12.95
N THR A 5 5.97 -3.89 -14.02
CA THR A 5 4.62 -4.43 -13.84
C THR A 5 4.67 -5.79 -13.13
N ILE A 6 5.77 -6.55 -13.33
CA ILE A 6 5.95 -7.82 -12.62
C ILE A 6 6.03 -7.59 -11.12
N ILE A 7 6.79 -6.58 -10.69
CA ILE A 7 6.92 -6.23 -9.27
C ILE A 7 5.55 -5.84 -8.70
N ALA A 8 4.81 -5.01 -9.43
CA ALA A 8 3.49 -4.57 -8.98
C ALA A 8 2.52 -5.74 -8.82
N ASN A 9 2.51 -6.67 -9.79
CA ASN A 9 1.65 -7.83 -9.70
C ASN A 9 2.03 -8.75 -8.53
N LYS A 10 3.32 -8.91 -8.27
CA LYS A 10 3.79 -9.67 -7.10
C LYS A 10 3.38 -9.00 -5.80
N TRP A 11 3.43 -7.66 -5.77
CA TRP A 11 3.02 -6.87 -4.61
C TRP A 11 1.54 -7.10 -4.29
N ILE A 12 0.67 -6.98 -5.30
CA ILE A 12 -0.76 -7.26 -5.14
C ILE A 12 -0.98 -8.70 -4.68
N ALA A 13 -0.31 -9.67 -5.32
CA ALA A 13 -0.47 -11.07 -4.97
C ALA A 13 -0.04 -11.37 -3.52
N ALA A 14 1.05 -10.75 -3.07
CA ALA A 14 1.54 -10.95 -1.70
C ALA A 14 0.55 -10.41 -0.66
N PHE A 15 -0.01 -9.22 -0.91
CA PHE A 15 -1.04 -8.67 -0.02
C PHE A 15 -2.28 -9.57 0.00
N ASN A 16 -2.75 -10.00 -1.17
CA ASN A 16 -3.96 -10.81 -1.24
C ASN A 16 -3.77 -12.20 -0.64
N ALA A 17 -2.56 -12.73 -0.68
CA ALA A 17 -2.23 -13.98 -0.02
C ALA A 17 -1.94 -13.80 1.48
N HIS A 18 -1.92 -12.56 1.96
CA HIS A 18 -1.52 -12.21 3.32
C HIS A 18 -0.14 -12.79 3.65
N ASN A 19 0.75 -12.76 2.66
CA ASN A 19 2.10 -13.34 2.79
C ASN A 19 3.12 -12.21 3.02
N LEU A 20 3.37 -11.94 4.29
CA LEU A 20 4.25 -10.84 4.71
C LEU A 20 5.67 -11.02 4.16
N GLU A 21 6.22 -12.23 4.18
CA GLU A 21 7.58 -12.43 3.74
C GLU A 21 7.74 -12.21 2.24
N GLN A 22 6.76 -12.66 1.44
CA GLN A 22 6.78 -12.39 0.00
C GLN A 22 6.69 -10.90 -0.28
N LEU A 23 5.89 -10.17 0.48
CA LEU A 23 5.78 -8.72 0.34
C LEU A 23 7.11 -8.05 0.65
N LEU A 24 7.73 -8.38 1.78
CA LEU A 24 8.99 -7.77 2.20
C LEU A 24 10.15 -8.10 1.26
N ASP A 25 10.11 -9.28 0.62
CA ASP A 25 11.14 -9.67 -0.34
C ASP A 25 11.19 -8.76 -1.57
N LEU A 26 10.14 -7.99 -1.82
CA LEU A 26 10.10 -7.04 -2.93
C LEU A 26 10.80 -5.72 -2.60
N TYR A 27 11.12 -5.48 -1.33
CA TYR A 27 11.64 -4.21 -0.84
C TYR A 27 13.12 -4.28 -0.55
N ASP A 28 13.79 -3.14 -0.80
CA ASP A 28 15.17 -2.94 -0.33
C ASP A 28 15.19 -2.85 1.19
N ASP A 29 16.29 -3.27 1.81
CA ASP A 29 16.41 -3.28 3.28
C ASP A 29 16.23 -1.89 3.89
N ALA A 30 16.63 -0.86 3.18
CA ALA A 30 16.56 0.53 3.65
C ALA A 30 15.35 1.28 3.08
N ALA A 31 14.39 0.59 2.48
CA ALA A 31 13.25 1.22 1.83
C ALA A 31 12.42 2.04 2.82
N ILE A 32 11.67 3.00 2.30
CA ILE A 32 10.75 3.82 3.08
C ILE A 32 9.32 3.57 2.63
N HIS A 33 8.38 3.77 3.55
CA HIS A 33 6.95 3.62 3.25
C HIS A 33 6.16 4.74 3.92
N PHE A 34 5.29 5.37 3.14
CA PHE A 34 4.39 6.41 3.63
C PHE A 34 2.94 5.95 3.50
N SER A 35 2.14 6.18 4.55
CA SER A 35 0.71 5.86 4.54
C SER A 35 -0.06 6.85 5.39
N PRO A 36 -1.22 7.36 4.89
CA PRO A 36 -2.08 8.21 5.71
C PRO A 36 -2.58 7.50 6.97
N LYS A 37 -2.83 6.19 6.89
CA LYS A 37 -3.27 5.43 8.07
C LYS A 37 -2.17 5.34 9.13
N LEU A 38 -0.92 5.23 8.70
CA LEU A 38 0.22 5.26 9.61
C LEU A 38 0.31 6.61 10.32
N LYS A 39 0.07 7.70 9.59
CA LYS A 39 0.07 9.03 10.17
C LYS A 39 -1.01 9.19 11.24
N ILE A 40 -2.18 8.58 11.01
CA ILE A 40 -3.29 8.63 11.97
C ILE A 40 -2.98 7.78 13.20
N ARG A 41 -2.48 6.57 13.00
CA ARG A 41 -2.27 5.62 14.09
C ARG A 41 -1.00 5.90 14.89
N GLN A 42 0.02 6.43 14.23
CA GLN A 42 1.31 6.75 14.83
C GLN A 42 1.75 8.15 14.38
N PRO A 43 1.09 9.21 14.93
CA PRO A 43 1.35 10.58 14.45
C PRO A 43 2.82 11.00 14.56
N GLU A 44 3.55 10.46 15.50
CA GLU A 44 4.96 10.79 15.71
C GLU A 44 5.82 10.46 14.48
N THR A 45 5.36 9.54 13.63
CA THR A 45 6.10 9.15 12.42
C THR A 45 5.91 10.14 11.27
N GLY A 46 4.88 10.99 11.34
CA GLY A 46 4.47 11.81 10.20
C GLY A 46 3.95 11.00 9.04
N GLY A 47 3.64 9.72 9.24
CA GLY A 47 3.17 8.83 8.19
C GLY A 47 4.28 8.08 7.48
N LEU A 48 5.54 8.24 7.92
CA LEU A 48 6.70 7.64 7.26
C LEU A 48 7.41 6.66 8.19
N ILE A 49 7.68 5.46 7.68
CA ILE A 49 8.55 4.50 8.36
C ILE A 49 9.69 4.13 7.43
N LYS A 50 10.80 3.70 8.01
CA LYS A 50 12.02 3.41 7.27
C LYS A 50 12.56 2.04 7.67
N GLY A 51 12.91 1.26 6.65
CA GLY A 51 13.54 -0.04 6.82
C GLY A 51 12.57 -1.19 6.95
N LYS A 52 13.03 -2.38 6.56
CA LYS A 52 12.19 -3.58 6.58
C LYS A 52 11.69 -3.95 7.98
N GLY A 53 12.48 -3.68 9.02
CA GLY A 53 12.06 -3.99 10.39
C GLY A 53 10.79 -3.24 10.77
N ALA A 54 10.76 -1.93 10.51
CA ALA A 54 9.59 -1.10 10.79
C ALA A 54 8.40 -1.50 9.92
N MET A 55 8.67 -1.77 8.62
CA MET A 55 7.61 -2.20 7.71
C MET A 55 7.03 -3.55 8.13
N ARG A 56 7.86 -4.46 8.60
CA ARG A 56 7.41 -5.76 9.09
C ARG A 56 6.41 -5.61 10.25
N ILE A 57 6.73 -4.76 11.20
CA ILE A 57 5.86 -4.53 12.35
C ILE A 57 4.53 -3.93 11.90
N TRP A 58 4.59 -2.92 11.03
CA TRP A 58 3.39 -2.24 10.54
C TRP A 58 2.46 -3.19 9.78
N TRP A 59 3.02 -3.92 8.80
CA TRP A 59 2.20 -4.80 7.96
C TRP A 59 1.78 -6.09 8.66
N ALA A 60 2.60 -6.63 9.58
CA ALA A 60 2.20 -7.79 10.36
C ALA A 60 0.95 -7.46 11.19
N ASP A 61 0.94 -6.27 11.82
CA ASP A 61 -0.21 -5.80 12.57
C ASP A 61 -1.44 -5.64 11.67
N ALA A 62 -1.26 -4.96 10.54
CA ALA A 62 -2.37 -4.72 9.61
C ALA A 62 -2.97 -6.04 9.09
N LEU A 63 -2.12 -6.97 8.65
CA LEU A 63 -2.61 -8.24 8.12
C LEU A 63 -3.27 -9.10 9.19
N SER A 64 -2.81 -9.01 10.44
CA SER A 64 -3.44 -9.76 11.52
C SER A 64 -4.81 -9.20 11.91
N ARG A 65 -5.00 -7.88 11.81
CA ARG A 65 -6.28 -7.24 12.13
C ARG A 65 -7.28 -7.30 11.00
N LEU A 66 -6.78 -7.30 9.76
CA LEU A 66 -7.62 -7.19 8.56
C LEU A 66 -7.63 -8.51 7.80
N SER A 67 -8.20 -9.54 8.43
CA SER A 67 -8.15 -10.92 7.90
C SER A 67 -8.84 -11.06 6.55
N THR A 68 -9.75 -10.15 6.20
CA THR A 68 -10.48 -10.20 4.92
C THR A 68 -9.94 -9.19 3.90
N LEU A 69 -8.84 -8.52 4.20
CA LEU A 69 -8.26 -7.51 3.30
C LEU A 69 -7.98 -8.10 1.93
N HIS A 70 -8.47 -7.43 0.89
CA HIS A 70 -8.24 -7.80 -0.49
C HIS A 70 -8.06 -6.54 -1.33
N TYR A 71 -7.08 -6.54 -2.23
CA TYR A 71 -6.84 -5.47 -3.18
C TYR A 71 -7.23 -5.94 -4.57
N ALA A 72 -8.19 -5.25 -5.19
CA ALA A 72 -8.62 -5.52 -6.56
C ALA A 72 -7.98 -4.47 -7.47
N LEU A 73 -6.94 -4.87 -8.19
CA LEU A 73 -6.19 -3.96 -9.06
C LEU A 73 -7.08 -3.48 -10.21
N THR A 74 -7.16 -2.17 -10.40
CA THR A 74 -7.99 -1.56 -11.44
C THR A 74 -7.18 -0.88 -12.53
N SER A 75 -5.98 -0.39 -12.24
CA SER A 75 -5.16 0.29 -13.24
C SER A 75 -3.70 0.21 -12.83
N LEU A 76 -2.81 0.14 -13.82
CA LEU A 76 -1.38 -0.04 -13.57
C LEU A 76 -0.59 0.60 -14.70
N THR A 77 0.31 1.51 -14.36
CA THR A 77 1.23 2.15 -15.29
C THR A 77 2.63 2.05 -14.70
N ALA A 78 3.59 1.62 -15.48
CA ALA A 78 4.96 1.47 -15.00
C ALA A 78 5.98 1.95 -16.01
N ASN A 79 7.09 2.46 -15.51
CA ASN A 79 8.27 2.74 -16.32
C ASN A 79 9.49 2.13 -15.62
N GLU A 80 10.70 2.53 -16.03
CA GLU A 80 11.92 1.93 -15.50
C GLU A 80 12.15 2.22 -14.01
N ASP A 81 11.57 3.31 -13.50
CA ASP A 81 11.85 3.82 -12.16
C ASP A 81 10.67 3.70 -11.21
N ARG A 82 9.47 3.48 -11.72
CA ARG A 82 8.28 3.69 -10.90
C ARG A 82 7.08 2.91 -11.40
N VAL A 83 6.24 2.51 -10.47
CA VAL A 83 4.91 1.98 -10.73
C VAL A 83 3.89 2.92 -10.13
N PHE A 84 2.84 3.23 -10.87
CA PHE A 84 1.66 3.88 -10.35
C PHE A 84 0.49 2.92 -10.57
N MET A 85 -0.19 2.55 -9.48
CA MET A 85 -1.33 1.64 -9.60
C MET A 85 -2.49 2.15 -8.78
N GLU A 86 -3.69 1.80 -9.24
CA GLU A 86 -4.91 2.05 -8.52
C GLU A 86 -5.57 0.72 -8.21
N TYR A 87 -6.13 0.60 -7.03
CA TYR A 87 -6.84 -0.60 -6.65
C TYR A 87 -7.98 -0.25 -5.70
N THR A 88 -8.94 -1.17 -5.61
CA THR A 88 -10.01 -1.07 -4.64
C THR A 88 -9.61 -1.87 -3.41
N ARG A 89 -9.57 -1.21 -2.27
CA ARG A 89 -9.31 -1.86 -0.99
C ARG A 89 -10.62 -2.37 -0.44
N GLN A 90 -10.71 -3.66 -0.22
CA GLN A 90 -11.92 -4.33 0.24
C GLN A 90 -11.64 -4.99 1.58
N VAL A 91 -12.46 -4.68 2.58
CA VAL A 91 -12.41 -5.27 3.91
C VAL A 91 -13.85 -5.52 4.35
N HIS A 92 -14.12 -6.71 4.87
CA HIS A 92 -15.44 -7.06 5.35
C HIS A 92 -15.94 -6.03 6.37
N ASN A 93 -17.19 -5.59 6.23
CA ASN A 93 -17.83 -4.59 7.09
C ASN A 93 -17.24 -3.17 6.98
N GLU A 94 -16.45 -2.90 5.93
CA GLU A 94 -16.00 -1.54 5.63
C GLU A 94 -16.40 -1.19 4.20
N PRO A 95 -16.68 0.08 3.92
CA PRO A 95 -16.91 0.51 2.53
C PRO A 95 -15.66 0.27 1.70
N ASP A 96 -15.84 -0.09 0.43
CA ASP A 96 -14.72 -0.18 -0.49
C ASP A 96 -14.06 1.19 -0.62
N MET A 97 -12.73 1.19 -0.75
CA MET A 97 -11.97 2.43 -0.85
C MET A 97 -11.08 2.39 -2.09
N THR A 98 -11.11 3.47 -2.87
CA THR A 98 -10.18 3.64 -3.98
C THR A 98 -8.84 4.11 -3.43
N VAL A 99 -7.78 3.40 -3.80
CA VAL A 99 -6.43 3.70 -3.32
C VAL A 99 -5.49 3.78 -4.50
N ALA A 100 -4.57 4.72 -4.46
CA ALA A 100 -3.44 4.76 -5.38
C ALA A 100 -2.17 4.46 -4.59
N GLU A 101 -1.27 3.73 -5.24
CA GLU A 101 0.02 3.36 -4.63
C GLU A 101 1.12 3.66 -5.62
N VAL A 102 2.17 4.33 -5.16
CA VAL A 102 3.38 4.56 -5.94
C VAL A 102 4.48 3.67 -5.39
N LEU A 103 5.12 2.90 -6.26
CA LEU A 103 6.30 2.11 -5.91
C LEU A 103 7.47 2.67 -6.70
N GLU A 104 8.50 3.16 -6.00
CA GLU A 104 9.74 3.57 -6.65
C GLU A 104 10.69 2.39 -6.62
N VAL A 105 11.26 2.06 -7.78
CA VAL A 105 12.04 0.84 -7.97
C VAL A 105 13.46 1.20 -8.38
N LYS A 106 14.43 0.54 -7.78
CA LYS A 106 15.83 0.70 -8.12
C LYS A 106 16.51 -0.65 -7.99
N ASN A 107 17.25 -1.04 -9.03
CA ASN A 107 17.97 -2.33 -9.05
C ASN A 107 17.04 -3.51 -8.76
N GLY A 108 15.80 -3.46 -9.25
CA GLY A 108 14.85 -4.56 -9.12
C GLY A 108 14.16 -4.67 -7.77
N LEU A 109 14.37 -3.72 -6.87
CA LEU A 109 13.75 -3.69 -5.55
C LEU A 109 12.99 -2.39 -5.33
N ILE A 110 11.93 -2.45 -4.54
CA ILE A 110 11.19 -1.24 -4.16
C ILE A 110 12.00 -0.50 -3.11
N VAL A 111 12.32 0.76 -3.38
CA VAL A 111 13.07 1.60 -2.44
C VAL A 111 12.17 2.58 -1.71
N ALA A 112 10.97 2.82 -2.22
CA ALA A 112 9.98 3.67 -1.55
C ALA A 112 8.58 3.29 -2.01
N SER A 113 7.63 3.31 -1.11
CA SER A 113 6.23 3.16 -1.48
C SER A 113 5.40 4.20 -0.75
N ARG A 114 4.35 4.71 -1.42
CA ARG A 114 3.47 5.74 -0.88
C ARG A 114 2.04 5.42 -1.23
N VAL A 115 1.17 5.58 -0.24
CA VAL A 115 -0.26 5.35 -0.38
C VAL A 115 -0.99 6.68 -0.46
N TYR A 116 -1.94 6.79 -1.37
CA TYR A 116 -2.85 7.93 -1.48
C TYR A 116 -4.28 7.41 -1.50
N HIS A 117 -5.15 7.99 -0.67
CA HIS A 117 -6.56 7.59 -0.64
C HIS A 117 -7.35 8.44 -1.61
N GLY A 118 -8.08 7.79 -2.52
CA GLY A 118 -8.92 8.48 -3.50
C GLY A 118 -10.25 8.96 -2.93
N ASP A 119 -10.70 8.30 -1.85
CA ASP A 119 -11.95 8.66 -1.18
C ASP A 119 -11.67 9.13 0.20
N ASP A 120 -12.54 9.90 0.73
CA ASP A 120 -12.36 10.22 2.11
C ASP A 120 -13.30 9.62 3.04
N HIS A 121 -13.31 9.85 2.50
CA HIS A 121 -13.95 9.81 3.10
C HIS A 121 -14.50 9.90 3.75
N VAL A 122 -14.45 9.88 3.54
CA VAL A 122 -14.98 9.89 4.01
C VAL A 122 -15.70 9.99 4.42
N GLY A 123 -15.75 10.06 4.32
CA GLY A 123 -16.55 10.12 4.58
C GLY A 123 -17.15 10.42 4.92
N ASP A 124 -16.99 10.70 4.58
CA ASP A 124 -17.59 11.04 4.83
C ASP A 124 -18.38 11.38 5.00
N LYS A 125 -18.47 11.49 4.88
CA LYS A 125 -19.10 11.85 5.01
C LYS A 125 -19.92 12.06 5.39
N LYS A 126 -20.09 12.04 5.53
CA LYS A 126 -20.83 12.46 5.86
C LYS A 126 -21.52 13.01 5.72
N GLU A 127 -21.50 13.52 5.16
CA GLU A 127 -22.04 14.18 4.97
C GLU A 127 -22.69 14.42 4.49
N PRO A 128 -23.13 14.32 4.50
CA PRO A 128 -23.68 14.73 3.83
C PRO A 128 -23.99 15.51 3.31
N SER A 129 -24.04 15.75 3.13
CA SER A 129 -24.19 16.48 2.81
C SER A 129 -23.76 17.14 2.25
N ARG A 130 -23.38 17.23 1.87
CA ARG A 130 -22.85 17.80 1.49
C ARG A 130 -22.70 17.95 0.53
N HIS A 131 -22.79 17.95 0.09
CA HIS A 131 -22.56 18.15 -0.48
C HIS A 131 -22.64 18.48 -0.96
#